data_de3c89148d1fba55a2165e02e430a027
#
_entry.id   de3c89148d1fba55a2165e02e430a027
#
_cell.length_a   1.000
_cell.length_b   1.000
_cell.length_c   1.000
_cell.angle_alpha   90.00
_cell.angle_beta   90.00
_cell.angle_gamma   90.00
#
_symmetry.space_group_name_H-M   'P 1'
#
loop_
_entity.id
_entity.type
_entity.pdbx_description
1 polymer ?
#
loop_
_entity_poly.entity_id
_entity_poly.type
_entity_poly.pdbx_seq_one_letter_code
_entity_poly.pdbx_strand_id
1 'polypeptide(L)'
;MVIGDWRKQVPASRFGGADRPGRIGGAREPTASWWGGRRVTRRGVEITLGVLWLVDGALQFQPSMFTRGFFVDMLGMANMGLPGPVSTVEYDLTSMLAAHPALWNALFAALQVALGAGLLWRRTARAALGLSILWALSVWIVGEGVGGLFMGGTNLLTGAPGAALLYALIAVTIWPRRASGGALGAPVSTGGGVPGAPVSTHGGVPGASASGGVGARAGRSVADEGVLGGALARWMWLLVWFGTAALELEPASHTPAAQLTTTGEGEPGAVAAVNHAIGGLFTGWDLPFVVVFAFLQVAVGVGVLAPRTRRPALAAGVALALATGLAGQDLGGLLTGNATDPGTGPVLALFAVTLWPRTAVGEALEAGPAAVPGGALAR
;
A
#
# COMPACT_ATOMS: atom_id res chain seq x y z
N MET A 1 -17.41 18.38 -56.71
CA MET A 1 -17.09 19.83 -56.78
C MET A 1 -15.74 20.02 -56.18
N VAL A 2 -14.80 20.15 -57.11
CA VAL A 2 -13.45 20.71 -57.16
C VAL A 2 -12.48 20.43 -55.99
N ILE A 3 -11.58 19.57 -56.34
CA ILE A 3 -10.27 19.26 -55.72
C ILE A 3 -9.33 20.45 -56.04
N GLY A 4 -8.67 20.96 -55.03
CA GLY A 4 -7.61 21.96 -55.14
C GLY A 4 -6.26 21.40 -54.73
N ASP A 5 -5.43 21.12 -55.71
CA ASP A 5 -4.05 20.63 -55.65
C ASP A 5 -3.10 21.78 -55.37
N TRP A 6 -2.25 21.68 -54.30
CA TRP A 6 -1.17 22.60 -54.00
C TRP A 6 0.16 21.89 -53.88
N ARG A 7 0.67 21.40 -55.00
CA ARG A 7 2.10 21.19 -55.22
C ARG A 7 2.63 22.28 -56.09
N LYS A 8 3.64 22.99 -55.58
CA LYS A 8 4.72 23.80 -56.22
C LYS A 8 5.10 24.92 -55.23
N GLN A 9 6.32 25.20 -54.84
CA GLN A 9 7.61 25.19 -55.55
C GLN A 9 8.72 25.36 -54.50
N VAL A 10 9.78 24.57 -54.63
CA VAL A 10 11.08 24.78 -53.97
C VAL A 10 11.96 25.53 -54.92
N PRO A 11 12.80 26.50 -54.49
CA PRO A 11 14.07 26.76 -55.13
C PRO A 11 15.24 26.31 -54.27
N ALA A 12 16.13 25.57 -54.90
CA ALA A 12 17.43 25.22 -54.40
C ALA A 12 18.37 26.41 -54.40
N SER A 13 19.12 26.61 -53.30
CA SER A 13 20.36 27.34 -53.36
C SER A 13 21.45 26.56 -52.62
N ARG A 14 22.48 26.23 -53.39
CA ARG A 14 23.76 25.67 -52.98
C ARG A 14 24.46 26.64 -52.00
N PHE A 15 25.14 26.11 -51.02
CA PHE A 15 26.53 26.43 -50.71
C PHE A 15 27.12 25.34 -49.83
N GLY A 16 28.29 24.87 -50.25
CA GLY A 16 29.04 23.79 -49.70
C GLY A 16 29.88 24.22 -48.48
N GLY A 17 30.43 23.24 -47.87
CA GLY A 17 31.61 23.42 -47.04
C GLY A 17 31.64 22.65 -45.75
N ALA A 18 32.57 21.70 -45.72
CA ALA A 18 33.32 21.21 -44.58
C ALA A 18 32.71 20.06 -43.75
N ASP A 19 33.28 18.91 -44.03
CA ASP A 19 33.35 17.71 -43.19
C ASP A 19 33.62 18.03 -41.71
N ARG A 20 32.73 17.55 -40.84
CA ARG A 20 33.04 17.29 -39.43
C ARG A 20 32.66 15.82 -39.13
N PRO A 21 33.63 15.00 -38.65
CA PRO A 21 33.36 13.59 -38.36
C PRO A 21 32.50 13.44 -37.10
N GLY A 22 31.53 12.58 -37.22
CA GLY A 22 31.01 11.67 -36.23
C GLY A 22 30.72 12.18 -34.81
N ARG A 23 29.46 12.57 -34.53
CA ARG A 23 28.84 12.34 -33.20
C ARG A 23 27.84 11.19 -33.33
N ILE A 24 28.39 10.00 -33.27
CA ILE A 24 27.60 8.80 -32.94
C ILE A 24 27.29 8.87 -31.45
N GLY A 25 26.04 8.70 -31.11
CA GLY A 25 25.62 8.50 -29.71
C GLY A 25 24.74 9.59 -29.16
N GLY A 26 23.58 9.82 -29.79
CA GLY A 26 22.45 10.42 -29.09
C GLY A 26 22.00 9.42 -28.02
N ALA A 27 22.58 9.49 -26.83
CA ALA A 27 22.00 8.87 -25.66
C ALA A 27 20.57 9.41 -25.56
N ARG A 28 19.59 8.55 -25.77
CA ARG A 28 18.20 8.86 -25.46
C ARG A 28 18.20 9.30 -24.00
N GLU A 29 17.97 10.57 -23.77
CA GLU A 29 17.66 11.04 -22.42
C GLU A 29 16.55 10.13 -21.88
N PRO A 30 16.74 9.56 -20.68
CA PRO A 30 15.66 8.80 -20.07
C PRO A 30 14.51 9.79 -19.93
N THR A 31 13.40 9.51 -20.64
CA THR A 31 12.15 10.25 -20.47
C THR A 31 11.93 10.38 -18.98
N ALA A 32 11.95 11.61 -18.48
CA ALA A 32 11.71 11.91 -17.07
C ALA A 32 10.41 11.21 -16.68
N SER A 33 10.53 10.16 -15.88
CA SER A 33 9.36 9.41 -15.43
C SER A 33 8.49 10.37 -14.64
N TRP A 34 7.22 10.43 -14.95
CA TRP A 34 6.20 11.28 -14.30
C TRP A 34 6.20 11.13 -12.77
N TRP A 35 6.73 10.03 -12.28
CA TRP A 35 6.97 9.69 -10.89
C TRP A 35 8.33 10.18 -10.38
N GLY A 36 8.90 11.22 -11.02
CA GLY A 36 10.18 11.81 -10.68
C GLY A 36 10.29 12.17 -9.21
N GLY A 37 10.97 11.36 -8.45
CA GLY A 37 11.65 11.76 -7.23
C GLY A 37 10.87 11.80 -5.91
N ARG A 38 9.56 11.57 -5.85
CA ARG A 38 8.88 11.48 -4.54
C ARG A 38 9.18 10.12 -3.90
N ARG A 39 9.96 10.17 -2.83
CA ARG A 39 10.37 8.97 -2.10
C ARG A 39 9.26 8.50 -1.20
N VAL A 40 8.95 7.21 -1.27
CA VAL A 40 8.12 6.57 -0.26
C VAL A 40 8.92 6.53 1.05
N THR A 41 8.46 7.27 2.04
CA THR A 41 9.06 7.29 3.36
C THR A 41 8.11 6.63 4.36
N ARG A 42 8.66 6.05 5.42
CA ARG A 42 7.85 5.54 6.52
C ARG A 42 6.87 6.60 7.04
N ARG A 43 7.35 7.84 7.20
CA ARG A 43 6.52 8.94 7.64
C ARG A 43 5.39 9.27 6.67
N GLY A 44 5.63 9.17 5.36
CA GLY A 44 4.60 9.31 4.34
C GLY A 44 3.49 8.26 4.52
N VAL A 45 3.86 6.99 4.74
CA VAL A 45 2.88 5.91 4.98
C VAL A 45 2.12 6.12 6.29
N GLU A 46 2.79 6.54 7.38
CA GLU A 46 2.14 6.89 8.65
C GLU A 46 1.09 8.00 8.47
N ILE A 47 1.44 9.06 7.72
CA ILE A 47 0.51 10.16 7.43
C ILE A 47 -0.66 9.67 6.59
N THR A 48 -0.42 8.89 5.55
CA THR A 48 -1.50 8.35 4.70
C THR A 48 -2.45 7.46 5.51
N LEU A 49 -1.90 6.58 6.35
CA LEU A 49 -2.71 5.75 7.25
C LEU A 49 -3.51 6.61 8.24
N GLY A 50 -2.91 7.70 8.74
CA GLY A 50 -3.59 8.65 9.61
C GLY A 50 -4.73 9.39 8.90
N VAL A 51 -4.54 9.77 7.64
CA VAL A 51 -5.60 10.39 6.82
C VAL A 51 -6.74 9.39 6.57
N LEU A 52 -6.44 8.13 6.30
CA LEU A 52 -7.47 7.09 6.16
C LEU A 52 -8.31 6.97 7.44
N TRP A 53 -7.67 6.87 8.62
CA TRP A 53 -8.40 6.87 9.90
C TRP A 53 -9.24 8.11 10.14
N LEU A 54 -8.80 9.30 9.66
CA LEU A 54 -9.62 10.51 9.74
C LEU A 54 -10.82 10.45 8.79
N VAL A 55 -10.64 9.85 7.60
CA VAL A 55 -11.76 9.62 6.66
C VAL A 55 -12.76 8.66 7.28
N ASP A 56 -12.31 7.53 7.82
CA ASP A 56 -13.18 6.55 8.47
C ASP A 56 -13.95 7.19 9.64
N GLY A 57 -13.25 7.95 10.49
CA GLY A 57 -13.88 8.70 11.58
C GLY A 57 -14.90 9.75 11.09
N ALA A 58 -14.64 10.38 9.94
CA ALA A 58 -15.59 11.33 9.34
C ALA A 58 -16.82 10.62 8.77
N LEU A 59 -16.65 9.44 8.18
CA LEU A 59 -17.74 8.62 7.67
C LEU A 59 -18.69 8.14 8.78
N GLN A 60 -18.20 8.00 10.03
CA GLN A 60 -19.06 7.67 11.17
C GLN A 60 -20.10 8.78 11.51
N PHE A 61 -19.96 10.00 10.96
CA PHE A 61 -20.94 11.06 11.19
C PHE A 61 -22.15 11.02 10.25
N GLN A 62 -22.27 10.01 9.39
CA GLN A 62 -23.44 9.78 8.56
C GLN A 62 -24.66 9.46 9.43
N PRO A 63 -25.86 9.99 9.12
CA PRO A 63 -27.05 9.83 9.97
C PRO A 63 -27.44 8.36 10.23
N SER A 64 -27.24 7.49 9.26
CA SER A 64 -27.53 6.04 9.36
C SER A 64 -26.71 5.35 10.45
N MET A 65 -25.45 5.78 10.65
CA MET A 65 -24.52 5.21 11.63
C MET A 65 -25.00 5.36 13.08
N PHE A 66 -25.94 6.31 13.35
CA PHE A 66 -26.51 6.57 14.68
C PHE A 66 -27.79 5.77 14.94
N THR A 67 -28.14 4.85 14.04
CA THR A 67 -29.37 4.06 14.15
C THR A 67 -29.13 2.66 14.65
N ARG A 68 -30.15 2.08 15.29
CA ARG A 68 -30.14 0.66 15.66
C ARG A 68 -30.01 -0.24 14.43
N GLY A 69 -30.68 0.14 13.33
CA GLY A 69 -30.67 -0.62 12.08
C GLY A 69 -29.25 -0.82 11.56
N PHE A 70 -28.44 0.22 11.55
CA PHE A 70 -27.06 0.12 11.13
C PHE A 70 -26.29 -1.00 11.86
N PHE A 71 -26.33 -1.01 13.20
CA PHE A 71 -25.62 -2.06 13.96
C PHE A 71 -26.19 -3.46 13.73
N VAL A 72 -27.52 -3.58 13.64
CA VAL A 72 -28.18 -4.89 13.40
C VAL A 72 -27.85 -5.40 12.00
N ASP A 73 -27.90 -4.55 11.00
CA ASP A 73 -27.69 -4.95 9.60
C ASP A 73 -26.20 -5.22 9.32
N MET A 74 -25.30 -4.32 9.74
CA MET A 74 -23.85 -4.49 9.51
C MET A 74 -23.27 -5.68 10.26
N LEU A 75 -23.51 -5.78 11.56
CA LEU A 75 -22.99 -6.89 12.35
C LEU A 75 -23.77 -8.18 12.08
N GLY A 76 -25.04 -8.08 11.69
CA GLY A 76 -25.80 -9.24 11.22
C GLY A 76 -25.23 -9.85 9.95
N MET A 77 -24.77 -9.03 8.99
CA MET A 77 -24.04 -9.51 7.82
C MET A 77 -22.68 -10.13 8.22
N ALA A 78 -21.91 -9.47 9.07
CA ALA A 78 -20.62 -9.95 9.55
C ALA A 78 -20.75 -11.32 10.28
N ASN A 79 -21.89 -11.56 10.93
CA ASN A 79 -22.16 -12.81 11.64
C ASN A 79 -22.53 -13.99 10.71
N MET A 80 -22.87 -13.73 9.44
CA MET A 80 -23.25 -14.79 8.51
C MET A 80 -22.10 -15.78 8.30
N GLY A 81 -22.40 -17.07 8.45
CA GLY A 81 -21.45 -18.17 8.24
C GLY A 81 -20.47 -18.40 9.39
N LEU A 82 -20.43 -17.56 10.42
CA LEU A 82 -19.53 -17.77 11.56
C LEU A 82 -19.87 -19.06 12.33
N PRO A 83 -18.85 -19.78 12.86
CA PRO A 83 -19.07 -20.93 13.73
C PRO A 83 -19.91 -20.57 14.96
N GLY A 84 -20.83 -21.47 15.37
CA GLY A 84 -21.82 -21.20 16.39
C GLY A 84 -21.32 -20.51 17.68
N PRO A 85 -20.22 -20.93 18.30
CA PRO A 85 -19.70 -20.23 19.50
C PRO A 85 -19.31 -18.77 19.24
N VAL A 86 -18.74 -18.47 18.06
CA VAL A 86 -18.35 -17.11 17.66
C VAL A 86 -19.58 -16.28 17.33
N SER A 87 -20.51 -16.86 16.58
CA SER A 87 -21.79 -16.25 16.23
C SER A 87 -22.60 -15.83 17.45
N THR A 88 -22.61 -16.63 18.52
CA THR A 88 -23.29 -16.27 19.78
C THR A 88 -22.68 -15.04 20.43
N VAL A 89 -21.37 -14.98 20.54
CA VAL A 89 -20.65 -13.82 21.12
C VAL A 89 -20.93 -12.57 20.30
N GLU A 90 -20.92 -12.68 19.00
CA GLU A 90 -21.18 -11.55 18.10
C GLU A 90 -22.64 -11.08 18.16
N TYR A 91 -23.59 -11.98 18.29
CA TYR A 91 -25.00 -11.64 18.52
C TYR A 91 -25.21 -10.85 19.83
N ASP A 92 -24.58 -11.30 20.91
CA ASP A 92 -24.63 -10.61 22.21
C ASP A 92 -24.02 -9.20 22.11
N LEU A 93 -22.87 -9.09 21.42
CA LEU A 93 -22.20 -7.82 21.19
C LEU A 93 -23.07 -6.88 20.32
N THR A 94 -23.66 -7.39 19.24
CA THR A 94 -24.60 -6.66 18.38
C THR A 94 -25.76 -6.12 19.19
N SER A 95 -26.35 -6.94 20.05
CA SER A 95 -27.46 -6.55 20.92
C SER A 95 -27.07 -5.42 21.87
N MET A 96 -25.88 -5.50 22.47
CA MET A 96 -25.33 -4.47 23.35
C MET A 96 -25.10 -3.15 22.61
N LEU A 97 -24.49 -3.18 21.42
CA LEU A 97 -24.19 -2.01 20.61
C LEU A 97 -25.48 -1.36 20.09
N ALA A 98 -26.42 -2.19 19.61
CA ALA A 98 -27.72 -1.74 19.13
C ALA A 98 -28.65 -1.17 20.19
N ALA A 99 -28.39 -1.40 21.49
CA ALA A 99 -29.12 -0.81 22.60
C ALA A 99 -28.83 0.71 22.74
N HIS A 100 -27.60 1.14 22.42
CA HIS A 100 -27.17 2.53 22.53
C HIS A 100 -26.37 2.98 21.29
N PRO A 101 -26.96 2.95 20.08
CA PRO A 101 -26.22 3.12 18.83
C PRO A 101 -25.51 4.47 18.73
N ALA A 102 -26.16 5.56 19.15
CA ALA A 102 -25.55 6.88 19.09
C ALA A 102 -24.32 7.02 20.00
N LEU A 103 -24.35 6.39 21.17
CA LEU A 103 -23.20 6.41 22.10
C LEU A 103 -22.02 5.64 21.50
N TRP A 104 -22.27 4.41 21.07
CA TRP A 104 -21.20 3.56 20.54
C TRP A 104 -20.60 4.11 19.27
N ASN A 105 -21.44 4.58 18.33
CA ASN A 105 -20.95 5.21 17.12
C ASN A 105 -20.12 6.46 17.41
N ALA A 106 -20.56 7.32 18.33
CA ALA A 106 -19.77 8.49 18.74
C ALA A 106 -18.40 8.12 19.33
N LEU A 107 -18.33 7.03 20.13
CA LEU A 107 -17.08 6.51 20.68
C LEU A 107 -16.17 5.97 19.56
N PHE A 108 -16.72 5.25 18.58
CA PHE A 108 -15.96 4.74 17.45
C PHE A 108 -15.41 5.86 16.56
N ALA A 109 -16.26 6.86 16.26
CA ALA A 109 -15.84 8.05 15.53
C ALA A 109 -14.71 8.80 16.26
N ALA A 110 -14.87 9.03 17.58
CA ALA A 110 -13.85 9.69 18.39
C ALA A 110 -12.53 8.92 18.42
N LEU A 111 -12.58 7.58 18.52
CA LEU A 111 -11.41 6.73 18.51
C LEU A 111 -10.68 6.79 17.14
N GLN A 112 -11.41 6.68 16.03
CA GLN A 112 -10.84 6.73 14.69
C GLN A 112 -10.21 8.10 14.39
N VAL A 113 -10.87 9.19 14.78
CA VAL A 113 -10.31 10.55 14.70
C VAL A 113 -9.05 10.70 15.56
N ALA A 114 -9.06 10.15 16.78
CA ALA A 114 -7.90 10.17 17.67
C ALA A 114 -6.72 9.34 17.10
N LEU A 115 -6.99 8.19 16.49
CA LEU A 115 -5.99 7.38 15.77
C LEU A 115 -5.37 8.19 14.63
N GLY A 116 -6.21 8.78 13.78
CA GLY A 116 -5.76 9.59 12.66
C GLY A 116 -4.91 10.77 13.11
N ALA A 117 -5.40 11.59 14.04
CA ALA A 117 -4.68 12.73 14.61
C ALA A 117 -3.37 12.29 15.29
N GLY A 118 -3.42 11.17 16.03
CA GLY A 118 -2.26 10.59 16.69
C GLY A 118 -1.17 10.14 15.74
N LEU A 119 -1.53 9.59 14.58
CA LEU A 119 -0.58 9.22 13.52
C LEU A 119 0.01 10.45 12.81
N LEU A 120 -0.76 11.53 12.68
CA LEU A 120 -0.27 12.78 12.10
C LEU A 120 0.73 13.49 13.02
N TRP A 121 0.68 13.28 14.33
CA TRP A 121 1.61 13.90 15.25
C TRP A 121 2.75 12.96 15.64
N ARG A 122 3.99 13.35 15.33
CA ARG A 122 5.19 12.50 15.49
C ARG A 122 5.37 11.95 16.92
N ARG A 123 4.99 12.71 17.95
CA ARG A 123 5.17 12.30 19.35
C ARG A 123 4.25 11.16 19.75
N THR A 124 3.06 11.10 19.20
CA THR A 124 2.03 10.10 19.50
C THR A 124 1.96 8.97 18.48
N ALA A 125 2.60 9.12 17.30
CA ALA A 125 2.49 8.20 16.17
C ALA A 125 2.76 6.73 16.55
N ARG A 126 3.71 6.46 17.46
CA ARG A 126 4.00 5.09 17.89
C ARG A 126 2.87 4.48 18.72
N ALA A 127 2.32 5.23 19.67
CA ALA A 127 1.18 4.79 20.47
C ALA A 127 -0.07 4.62 19.59
N ALA A 128 -0.30 5.58 18.68
CA ALA A 128 -1.39 5.52 17.71
C ALA A 128 -1.27 4.31 16.77
N LEU A 129 -0.07 3.93 16.30
CA LEU A 129 0.14 2.69 15.53
C LEU A 129 -0.26 1.45 16.33
N GLY A 130 0.12 1.37 17.61
CA GLY A 130 -0.26 0.24 18.47
C GLY A 130 -1.76 0.14 18.67
N LEU A 131 -2.39 1.26 18.97
CA LEU A 131 -3.85 1.32 19.13
C LEU A 131 -4.57 1.06 17.80
N SER A 132 -4.01 1.55 16.66
CA SER A 132 -4.52 1.26 15.31
C SER A 132 -4.54 -0.24 15.01
N ILE A 133 -3.49 -0.98 15.37
CA ILE A 133 -3.46 -2.43 15.19
C ILE A 133 -4.57 -3.10 16.00
N LEU A 134 -4.69 -2.76 17.28
CA LEU A 134 -5.72 -3.34 18.16
C LEU A 134 -7.12 -3.03 17.65
N TRP A 135 -7.40 -1.78 17.30
CA TRP A 135 -8.70 -1.36 16.81
C TRP A 135 -9.02 -2.01 15.46
N ALA A 136 -8.09 -1.98 14.51
CA ALA A 136 -8.27 -2.61 13.20
C ALA A 136 -8.55 -4.11 13.32
N LEU A 137 -7.84 -4.84 14.18
CA LEU A 137 -8.12 -6.26 14.41
C LEU A 137 -9.49 -6.48 15.06
N SER A 138 -9.92 -5.59 15.98
CA SER A 138 -11.26 -5.67 16.56
C SER A 138 -12.35 -5.46 15.51
N VAL A 139 -12.18 -4.47 14.63
CA VAL A 139 -13.10 -4.22 13.51
C VAL A 139 -13.09 -5.39 12.54
N TRP A 140 -11.91 -5.93 12.21
CA TRP A 140 -11.82 -7.08 11.30
C TRP A 140 -12.54 -8.31 11.82
N ILE A 141 -12.41 -8.60 13.11
CA ILE A 141 -13.04 -9.79 13.73
C ILE A 141 -14.55 -9.58 13.85
N VAL A 142 -14.98 -8.42 14.40
CA VAL A 142 -16.38 -8.18 14.76
C VAL A 142 -17.14 -7.48 13.62
N GLY A 143 -16.61 -6.38 13.08
CA GLY A 143 -17.31 -5.59 12.09
C GLY A 143 -17.29 -6.19 10.69
N GLU A 144 -16.20 -6.88 10.33
CA GLU A 144 -16.03 -7.50 9.01
C GLU A 144 -16.17 -9.03 9.04
N GLY A 145 -16.57 -9.63 10.18
CA GLY A 145 -16.75 -11.09 10.30
C GLY A 145 -15.53 -11.89 9.84
N VAL A 146 -14.33 -11.50 10.30
CA VAL A 146 -13.05 -12.05 9.84
C VAL A 146 -12.87 -11.87 8.31
N GLY A 147 -13.30 -10.69 7.79
CA GLY A 147 -13.25 -10.39 6.35
C GLY A 147 -14.22 -11.22 5.50
N GLY A 148 -15.30 -11.69 6.08
CA GLY A 148 -16.32 -12.50 5.40
C GLY A 148 -15.88 -13.90 5.02
N LEU A 149 -14.76 -14.42 5.56
CA LEU A 149 -14.16 -15.70 5.14
C LEU A 149 -15.09 -16.91 5.31
N PHE A 150 -16.11 -16.79 6.15
CA PHE A 150 -17.07 -17.87 6.44
C PHE A 150 -18.41 -17.72 5.70
N MET A 151 -18.63 -16.59 5.00
CA MET A 151 -19.91 -16.30 4.32
C MET A 151 -20.11 -17.11 3.04
N GLY A 152 -19.03 -17.56 2.40
CA GLY A 152 -19.07 -18.08 1.04
C GLY A 152 -19.29 -16.96 -0.01
N GLY A 153 -18.64 -17.08 -1.16
CA GLY A 153 -18.72 -16.06 -2.23
C GLY A 153 -17.96 -14.76 -1.96
N THR A 154 -17.29 -14.66 -0.80
CA THR A 154 -16.44 -13.52 -0.47
C THR A 154 -15.10 -13.67 -1.20
N ASN A 155 -14.72 -12.62 -1.91
CA ASN A 155 -13.50 -12.60 -2.71
C ASN A 155 -12.93 -11.16 -2.83
N LEU A 156 -11.92 -10.94 -3.65
CA LEU A 156 -11.32 -9.61 -3.78
C LEU A 156 -12.29 -8.57 -4.37
N LEU A 157 -13.24 -8.96 -5.23
CA LEU A 157 -14.27 -8.06 -5.76
C LEU A 157 -15.21 -7.58 -4.65
N THR A 158 -15.56 -8.45 -3.71
CA THR A 158 -16.48 -8.13 -2.61
C THR A 158 -15.79 -7.58 -1.36
N GLY A 159 -14.45 -7.37 -1.42
CA GLY A 159 -13.71 -6.70 -0.36
C GLY A 159 -12.86 -7.59 0.55
N ALA A 160 -12.71 -8.91 0.24
CA ALA A 160 -11.76 -9.72 1.00
C ALA A 160 -10.31 -9.20 0.83
N PRO A 161 -9.47 -9.35 1.84
CA PRO A 161 -9.66 -9.97 3.13
C PRO A 161 -10.22 -9.02 4.21
N GLY A 162 -10.78 -7.90 3.81
CA GLY A 162 -11.25 -6.83 4.67
C GLY A 162 -10.26 -5.67 4.79
N ALA A 163 -10.79 -4.43 4.77
CA ALA A 163 -9.98 -3.23 4.87
C ALA A 163 -9.25 -3.16 6.22
N ALA A 164 -9.94 -3.49 7.31
CA ALA A 164 -9.39 -3.40 8.65
C ALA A 164 -8.18 -4.32 8.87
N LEU A 165 -8.17 -5.54 8.32
CA LEU A 165 -6.98 -6.38 8.36
C LEU A 165 -5.77 -5.68 7.71
N LEU A 166 -5.98 -5.05 6.56
CA LEU A 166 -4.90 -4.36 5.84
C LEU A 166 -4.38 -3.15 6.62
N TYR A 167 -5.23 -2.41 7.34
CA TYR A 167 -4.77 -1.36 8.26
C TYR A 167 -3.80 -1.91 9.31
N ALA A 168 -4.15 -3.05 9.93
CA ALA A 168 -3.29 -3.71 10.90
C ALA A 168 -1.96 -4.17 10.27
N LEU A 169 -2.00 -4.78 9.07
CA LEU A 169 -0.81 -5.25 8.35
C LEU A 169 0.12 -4.09 7.99
N ILE A 170 -0.42 -2.97 7.51
CA ILE A 170 0.37 -1.77 7.21
C ILE A 170 1.02 -1.24 8.50
N ALA A 171 0.23 -1.07 9.57
CA ALA A 171 0.73 -0.53 10.83
C ALA A 171 1.85 -1.39 11.44
N VAL A 172 1.73 -2.72 11.40
CA VAL A 172 2.78 -3.65 11.85
C VAL A 172 4.01 -3.57 10.94
N THR A 173 3.80 -3.49 9.61
CA THR A 173 4.89 -3.42 8.63
C THR A 173 5.74 -2.16 8.82
N ILE A 174 5.12 -1.03 9.14
CA ILE A 174 5.84 0.23 9.37
C ILE A 174 6.22 0.44 10.84
N TRP A 175 5.96 -0.51 11.74
CA TRP A 175 6.31 -0.38 13.15
C TRP A 175 7.83 -0.17 13.32
N PRO A 176 8.26 0.87 14.08
CA PRO A 176 9.68 1.19 14.20
C PRO A 176 10.45 0.09 14.93
N ARG A 177 11.57 -0.32 14.38
CA ARG A 177 12.58 -1.07 15.16
C ARG A 177 13.03 -0.20 16.34
N ARG A 178 13.19 -0.79 17.51
CA ARG A 178 13.96 -0.13 18.57
C ARG A 178 15.36 0.08 18.00
N ALA A 179 15.88 1.32 18.03
CA ALA A 179 17.30 1.50 17.84
C ALA A 179 17.96 0.59 18.86
N SER A 180 18.65 -0.44 18.39
CA SER A 180 19.56 -1.19 19.25
C SER A 180 20.47 -0.13 19.83
N GLY A 181 20.38 0.13 21.14
CA GLY A 181 21.17 1.15 21.80
C GLY A 181 22.58 0.96 21.30
N GLY A 182 23.08 1.97 20.58
CA GLY A 182 24.44 1.96 20.09
C GLY A 182 25.27 1.53 21.26
N ALA A 183 26.17 0.59 21.03
CA ALA A 183 27.03 0.02 22.02
C ALA A 183 27.42 1.08 23.05
N LEU A 184 26.78 1.00 24.23
CA LEU A 184 27.20 1.76 25.39
C LEU A 184 28.66 1.35 25.62
N GLY A 185 29.57 2.25 25.22
CA GLY A 185 30.95 2.15 25.61
C GLY A 185 31.70 0.92 25.06
N ALA A 186 32.15 1.00 23.80
CA ALA A 186 33.50 0.49 23.63
C ALA A 186 34.34 1.24 24.69
N PRO A 187 34.96 0.55 25.66
CA PRO A 187 35.82 1.25 26.60
C PRO A 187 36.86 1.96 25.74
N VAL A 188 36.91 3.29 25.88
CA VAL A 188 38.06 4.05 25.39
C VAL A 188 39.21 3.41 26.08
N SER A 189 39.93 2.55 25.36
CA SER A 189 41.22 2.06 25.79
C SER A 189 42.11 3.30 25.92
N THR A 190 42.16 3.84 27.14
CA THR A 190 43.21 4.75 27.53
C THR A 190 44.47 3.90 27.55
N GLY A 191 45.06 3.70 26.37
CA GLY A 191 46.37 3.13 26.20
C GLY A 191 47.38 4.03 26.92
N GLY A 192 47.74 3.63 28.15
CA GLY A 192 48.90 4.15 28.79
C GLY A 192 50.11 3.88 27.86
N GLY A 193 50.64 4.93 27.27
CA GLY A 193 51.79 4.85 26.41
C GLY A 193 53.01 4.34 27.20
N VAL A 194 53.54 3.20 26.79
CA VAL A 194 54.86 2.77 27.11
C VAL A 194 55.80 3.42 26.08
N PRO A 195 56.77 4.28 26.51
CA PRO A 195 57.75 4.87 25.59
C PRO A 195 58.79 3.82 25.23
N GLY A 196 58.89 3.47 23.97
CA GLY A 196 60.05 2.73 23.46
C GLY A 196 59.73 1.45 22.66
N ALA A 197 59.05 1.54 21.55
CA ALA A 197 59.09 0.49 20.54
C ALA A 197 59.21 1.11 19.11
N PRO A 198 60.04 0.55 18.23
CA PRO A 198 60.30 1.12 16.92
C PRO A 198 59.08 1.05 16.02
N VAL A 199 58.79 2.16 15.35
CA VAL A 199 57.71 2.35 14.36
C VAL A 199 58.00 1.46 13.13
N SER A 200 57.25 0.38 12.98
CA SER A 200 57.19 -0.37 11.73
C SER A 200 56.28 0.39 10.73
N THR A 201 56.91 1.06 9.78
CA THR A 201 56.23 1.65 8.61
C THR A 201 55.78 0.55 7.65
N HIS A 202 54.63 -0.07 7.90
CA HIS A 202 53.94 -0.80 6.87
C HIS A 202 52.79 0.08 6.41
N GLY A 203 52.92 0.60 5.17
CA GLY A 203 51.90 1.38 4.48
C GLY A 203 50.61 0.56 4.30
N GLY A 204 49.71 0.69 5.22
CA GLY A 204 48.31 0.29 5.04
C GLY A 204 47.59 1.38 4.32
N VAL A 205 47.17 1.14 3.07
CA VAL A 205 46.32 2.00 2.26
C VAL A 205 44.99 2.13 2.97
N PRO A 206 44.58 3.33 3.47
CA PRO A 206 43.20 3.53 3.95
C PRO A 206 42.33 3.86 2.77
N GLY A 207 41.78 2.85 2.12
CA GLY A 207 41.00 3.06 0.94
C GLY A 207 40.00 1.96 0.61
N ALA A 208 39.17 1.51 1.56
CA ALA A 208 38.09 0.59 1.22
C ALA A 208 37.02 0.51 2.32
N SER A 209 36.29 1.57 2.59
CA SER A 209 35.12 1.46 3.46
C SER A 209 33.98 2.44 3.20
N ALA A 210 34.07 3.34 2.23
CA ALA A 210 33.00 4.32 1.96
C ALA A 210 32.04 3.90 0.83
N SER A 211 32.42 2.95 -0.02
CA SER A 211 31.58 2.54 -1.16
C SER A 211 30.53 1.46 -0.82
N GLY A 212 30.63 0.80 0.34
CA GLY A 212 29.69 -0.24 0.75
C GLY A 212 28.31 0.26 1.23
N GLY A 213 28.20 1.54 1.54
CA GLY A 213 26.98 2.08 2.16
C GLY A 213 25.84 2.40 1.20
N VAL A 214 26.15 2.88 0.01
CA VAL A 214 25.12 3.35 -0.95
C VAL A 214 24.55 2.17 -1.73
N GLY A 215 25.35 1.24 -2.20
CA GLY A 215 24.86 0.07 -2.93
C GLY A 215 24.07 -0.92 -2.06
N ALA A 216 24.32 -0.96 -0.75
CA ALA A 216 23.64 -1.87 0.17
C ALA A 216 22.21 -1.41 0.54
N ARG A 217 21.82 -0.17 0.25
CA ARG A 217 20.48 0.38 0.47
C ARG A 217 19.59 0.30 -0.75
N ALA A 218 20.18 0.24 -1.95
CA ALA A 218 19.45 0.12 -3.20
C ALA A 218 18.55 -1.13 -3.21
N GLY A 219 17.27 -0.93 -3.52
CA GLY A 219 16.27 -2.00 -3.51
C GLY A 219 15.56 -2.23 -2.18
N ARG A 220 15.91 -1.51 -1.10
CA ARG A 220 15.17 -1.55 0.17
C ARG A 220 13.85 -0.80 0.05
N SER A 221 12.84 -1.28 0.78
CA SER A 221 11.52 -0.67 0.91
C SER A 221 11.32 -0.09 2.31
N VAL A 222 10.18 0.59 2.54
CA VAL A 222 9.79 1.01 3.90
C VAL A 222 9.65 -0.19 4.83
N ALA A 223 9.12 -1.30 4.33
CA ALA A 223 8.96 -2.54 5.08
C ALA A 223 10.29 -3.14 5.57
N ASP A 224 11.39 -2.93 4.84
CA ASP A 224 12.72 -3.40 5.26
C ASP A 224 13.23 -2.67 6.51
N GLU A 225 12.71 -1.47 6.80
CA GLU A 225 13.02 -0.66 7.99
C GLU A 225 12.13 -0.98 9.19
N GLY A 226 11.00 -1.61 8.97
CA GLY A 226 10.05 -2.02 10.01
C GLY A 226 10.51 -3.21 10.83
N VAL A 227 9.85 -3.42 12.00
CA VAL A 227 10.18 -4.50 12.96
C VAL A 227 10.15 -5.89 12.32
N LEU A 228 9.21 -6.13 11.41
CA LEU A 228 9.06 -7.40 10.71
C LEU A 228 10.16 -7.64 9.67
N GLY A 229 10.68 -6.56 9.07
CA GLY A 229 11.58 -6.63 7.93
C GLY A 229 10.87 -6.96 6.63
N GLY A 230 11.54 -6.65 5.52
CA GLY A 230 10.92 -6.77 4.19
C GLY A 230 10.62 -8.21 3.77
N ALA A 231 11.33 -9.21 4.29
CA ALA A 231 11.03 -10.60 3.95
C ALA A 231 9.66 -11.01 4.47
N LEU A 232 9.38 -10.80 5.76
CA LEU A 232 8.09 -11.16 6.35
C LEU A 232 6.95 -10.34 5.76
N ALA A 233 7.17 -9.04 5.50
CA ALA A 233 6.16 -8.21 4.84
C ALA A 233 5.81 -8.72 3.42
N ARG A 234 6.79 -9.26 2.68
CA ARG A 234 6.51 -9.92 1.37
C ARG A 234 5.75 -11.24 1.52
N TRP A 235 6.01 -12.00 2.57
CA TRP A 235 5.19 -13.18 2.87
C TRP A 235 3.76 -12.81 3.24
N MET A 236 3.55 -11.75 4.02
CA MET A 236 2.20 -11.24 4.32
C MET A 236 1.47 -10.80 3.04
N TRP A 237 2.15 -10.11 2.14
CA TRP A 237 1.62 -9.77 0.81
C TRP A 237 1.23 -11.02 0.02
N LEU A 238 2.12 -12.00 -0.05
CA LEU A 238 1.84 -13.27 -0.71
C LEU A 238 0.61 -13.95 -0.12
N LEU A 239 0.51 -14.03 1.21
CA LEU A 239 -0.62 -14.68 1.89
C LEU A 239 -1.95 -13.96 1.61
N VAL A 240 -1.96 -12.63 1.58
CA VAL A 240 -3.16 -11.85 1.21
C VAL A 240 -3.61 -12.23 -0.20
N TRP A 241 -2.72 -12.17 -1.19
CA TRP A 241 -3.06 -12.45 -2.58
C TRP A 241 -3.38 -13.92 -2.84
N PHE A 242 -2.72 -14.86 -2.18
CA PHE A 242 -3.06 -16.29 -2.23
C PHE A 242 -4.38 -16.60 -1.56
N GLY A 243 -4.64 -15.97 -0.41
CA GLY A 243 -5.91 -16.11 0.29
C GLY A 243 -7.08 -15.64 -0.55
N THR A 244 -6.97 -14.45 -1.14
CA THR A 244 -8.03 -13.92 -2.03
C THR A 244 -8.17 -14.75 -3.30
N ALA A 245 -7.07 -15.24 -3.90
CA ALA A 245 -7.14 -16.16 -5.05
C ALA A 245 -7.82 -17.49 -4.71
N ALA A 246 -7.61 -18.01 -3.50
CA ALA A 246 -8.29 -19.22 -3.06
C ALA A 246 -9.79 -19.00 -2.90
N LEU A 247 -10.20 -17.83 -2.35
CA LEU A 247 -11.60 -17.45 -2.23
C LEU A 247 -12.29 -17.26 -3.59
N GLU A 248 -11.57 -16.78 -4.61
CA GLU A 248 -12.09 -16.70 -5.97
C GLU A 248 -12.48 -18.09 -6.53
N LEU A 249 -11.78 -19.15 -6.13
CA LEU A 249 -12.00 -20.49 -6.62
C LEU A 249 -13.14 -21.23 -5.89
N GLU A 250 -13.71 -20.64 -4.85
CA GLU A 250 -14.91 -21.19 -4.20
C GLU A 250 -16.11 -21.14 -5.17
N PRO A 251 -16.94 -22.20 -5.22
CA PRO A 251 -18.10 -22.20 -6.13
C PRO A 251 -19.05 -21.02 -5.95
N ALA A 252 -19.21 -20.54 -4.72
CA ALA A 252 -20.05 -19.37 -4.43
C ALA A 252 -19.51 -18.05 -4.99
N SER A 253 -18.21 -17.98 -5.32
CA SER A 253 -17.57 -16.82 -5.97
C SER A 253 -17.68 -16.82 -7.51
N HIS A 254 -18.26 -17.87 -8.11
CA HIS A 254 -18.35 -18.03 -9.57
C HIS A 254 -19.47 -17.19 -10.19
N THR A 255 -19.80 -16.05 -9.61
CA THR A 255 -20.87 -15.13 -10.08
C THR A 255 -20.39 -13.67 -10.16
N PRO A 256 -19.21 -13.39 -10.76
CA PRO A 256 -18.66 -12.03 -10.78
C PRO A 256 -19.57 -11.02 -11.49
N ALA A 257 -20.31 -11.44 -12.53
CA ALA A 257 -21.31 -10.58 -13.18
C ALA A 257 -22.40 -10.13 -12.21
N ALA A 258 -22.93 -11.03 -11.39
CA ALA A 258 -23.93 -10.71 -10.38
C ALA A 258 -23.32 -9.86 -9.25
N GLN A 259 -22.13 -10.21 -8.75
CA GLN A 259 -21.44 -9.46 -7.71
C GLN A 259 -21.22 -8.00 -8.12
N LEU A 260 -20.70 -7.74 -9.33
CA LEU A 260 -20.49 -6.40 -9.86
C LEU A 260 -21.80 -5.62 -10.05
N THR A 261 -22.89 -6.31 -10.39
CA THR A 261 -24.20 -5.70 -10.55
C THR A 261 -24.79 -5.30 -9.19
N THR A 262 -24.71 -6.20 -8.20
CA THR A 262 -25.29 -5.94 -6.87
C THR A 262 -24.49 -4.91 -6.07
N THR A 263 -23.19 -4.73 -6.34
CA THR A 263 -22.39 -3.65 -5.73
C THR A 263 -23.02 -2.28 -5.95
N GLY A 264 -23.65 -2.04 -7.10
CA GLY A 264 -24.35 -0.78 -7.40
C GLY A 264 -25.68 -0.58 -6.64
N GLU A 265 -26.16 -1.57 -5.87
CA GLU A 265 -27.39 -1.42 -5.10
C GLU A 265 -27.20 -0.42 -3.96
N GLY A 266 -28.06 0.60 -3.93
CA GLY A 266 -27.95 1.70 -2.95
C GLY A 266 -27.05 2.86 -3.37
N GLU A 267 -26.29 2.72 -4.46
CA GLU A 267 -25.49 3.80 -5.03
C GLU A 267 -26.33 4.78 -5.86
N PRO A 268 -25.85 6.03 -6.08
CA PRO A 268 -26.48 6.95 -7.03
C PRO A 268 -26.62 6.33 -8.42
N GLY A 269 -27.75 6.60 -9.11
CA GLY A 269 -28.11 5.92 -10.35
C GLY A 269 -27.04 5.91 -11.45
N ALA A 270 -26.16 6.92 -11.50
CA ALA A 270 -25.03 6.94 -12.45
C ALA A 270 -23.96 5.89 -12.10
N VAL A 271 -23.68 5.68 -10.80
CA VAL A 271 -22.71 4.65 -10.32
C VAL A 271 -23.32 3.28 -10.53
N ALA A 272 -24.56 3.06 -10.12
CA ALA A 272 -25.28 1.82 -10.35
C ALA A 272 -25.30 1.43 -11.85
N ALA A 273 -25.54 2.41 -12.75
CA ALA A 273 -25.49 2.16 -14.19
C ALA A 273 -24.11 1.70 -14.69
N VAL A 274 -23.02 2.24 -14.13
CA VAL A 274 -21.66 1.81 -14.45
C VAL A 274 -21.43 0.38 -13.97
N ASN A 275 -21.85 0.03 -12.74
CA ASN A 275 -21.70 -1.31 -12.19
C ASN A 275 -22.51 -2.35 -12.99
N HIS A 276 -23.74 -2.02 -13.36
CA HIS A 276 -24.54 -2.85 -14.26
C HIS A 276 -23.88 -3.04 -15.63
N ALA A 277 -23.30 -1.98 -16.21
CA ALA A 277 -22.59 -2.07 -17.48
C ALA A 277 -21.33 -2.97 -17.37
N ILE A 278 -20.54 -2.80 -16.31
CA ILE A 278 -19.36 -3.63 -16.06
C ILE A 278 -19.77 -5.09 -15.81
N GLY A 279 -20.76 -5.34 -14.95
CA GLY A 279 -21.28 -6.69 -14.69
C GLY A 279 -21.79 -7.37 -15.97
N GLY A 280 -22.48 -6.60 -16.84
CA GLY A 280 -22.95 -7.08 -18.13
C GLY A 280 -21.83 -7.58 -19.06
N LEU A 281 -20.62 -7.01 -18.98
CA LEU A 281 -19.48 -7.47 -19.77
C LEU A 281 -19.01 -8.88 -19.39
N PHE A 282 -19.28 -9.32 -18.18
CA PHE A 282 -18.87 -10.65 -17.67
C PHE A 282 -19.99 -11.69 -17.77
N THR A 283 -21.20 -11.31 -18.18
CA THR A 283 -22.31 -12.26 -18.34
C THR A 283 -21.92 -13.37 -19.31
N GLY A 284 -21.97 -14.62 -18.84
CA GLY A 284 -21.55 -15.80 -19.59
C GLY A 284 -20.04 -16.05 -19.63
N TRP A 285 -19.25 -15.18 -18.99
CA TRP A 285 -17.79 -15.33 -18.86
C TRP A 285 -17.35 -15.55 -17.39
N ASP A 286 -18.30 -15.87 -16.52
CA ASP A 286 -18.06 -15.95 -15.08
C ASP A 286 -16.88 -16.86 -14.71
N LEU A 287 -16.90 -18.12 -15.13
CA LEU A 287 -15.82 -19.05 -14.81
C LEU A 287 -14.47 -18.70 -15.47
N PRO A 288 -14.40 -18.34 -16.77
CA PRO A 288 -13.15 -17.84 -17.36
C PRO A 288 -12.59 -16.62 -16.64
N PHE A 289 -13.45 -15.68 -16.22
CA PHE A 289 -13.02 -14.52 -15.45
C PHE A 289 -12.41 -14.94 -14.11
N VAL A 290 -13.10 -15.77 -13.33
CA VAL A 290 -12.63 -16.27 -12.03
C VAL A 290 -11.24 -16.92 -12.14
N VAL A 291 -11.06 -17.80 -13.12
CA VAL A 291 -9.78 -18.50 -13.32
C VAL A 291 -8.65 -17.52 -13.67
N VAL A 292 -8.90 -16.59 -14.61
CA VAL A 292 -7.91 -15.58 -15.00
C VAL A 292 -7.61 -14.63 -13.83
N PHE A 293 -8.63 -14.23 -13.12
CA PHE A 293 -8.51 -13.31 -11.98
C PHE A 293 -7.73 -13.93 -10.82
N ALA A 294 -8.03 -15.18 -10.45
CA ALA A 294 -7.27 -15.94 -9.47
C ALA A 294 -5.80 -16.12 -9.90
N PHE A 295 -5.55 -16.44 -11.18
CA PHE A 295 -4.19 -16.53 -11.72
C PHE A 295 -3.43 -15.20 -11.60
N LEU A 296 -4.05 -14.08 -11.92
CA LEU A 296 -3.45 -12.75 -11.78
C LEU A 296 -3.11 -12.44 -10.32
N GLN A 297 -3.99 -12.78 -9.38
CA GLN A 297 -3.75 -12.62 -7.95
C GLN A 297 -2.52 -13.45 -7.49
N VAL A 298 -2.44 -14.71 -7.90
CA VAL A 298 -1.27 -15.57 -7.62
C VAL A 298 0.01 -14.96 -8.22
N ALA A 299 -0.04 -14.50 -9.46
CA ALA A 299 1.11 -13.89 -10.13
C ALA A 299 1.59 -12.61 -9.41
N VAL A 300 0.66 -11.77 -8.95
CA VAL A 300 0.95 -10.57 -8.14
C VAL A 300 1.57 -10.95 -6.79
N GLY A 301 1.02 -11.98 -6.13
CA GLY A 301 1.55 -12.46 -4.86
C GLY A 301 2.99 -13.00 -4.97
N VAL A 302 3.22 -13.92 -5.91
CA VAL A 302 4.53 -14.57 -6.14
C VAL A 302 5.55 -13.58 -6.70
N GLY A 303 5.13 -12.69 -7.60
CA GLY A 303 6.01 -11.77 -8.32
C GLY A 303 6.79 -10.83 -7.40
N VAL A 304 6.31 -10.59 -6.16
CA VAL A 304 7.02 -9.73 -5.20
C VAL A 304 8.26 -10.40 -4.59
N LEU A 305 8.36 -11.71 -4.66
CA LEU A 305 9.47 -12.47 -4.05
C LEU A 305 10.78 -12.30 -4.81
N ALA A 306 10.73 -12.23 -6.13
CA ALA A 306 11.93 -12.08 -6.96
C ALA A 306 12.26 -10.59 -7.22
N PRO A 307 13.53 -10.17 -7.09
CA PRO A 307 13.90 -8.76 -7.28
C PRO A 307 13.55 -8.17 -8.64
N ARG A 308 13.61 -8.99 -9.71
CA ARG A 308 13.33 -8.55 -11.08
C ARG A 308 11.85 -8.32 -11.36
N THR A 309 10.98 -9.11 -10.74
CA THR A 309 9.52 -9.05 -10.92
C THR A 309 8.80 -8.21 -9.87
N ARG A 310 9.49 -7.81 -8.79
CA ARG A 310 8.87 -7.10 -7.66
C ARG A 310 8.14 -5.83 -8.07
N ARG A 311 8.78 -4.95 -8.84
CA ARG A 311 8.15 -3.69 -9.27
C ARG A 311 6.93 -3.90 -10.16
N PRO A 312 7.02 -4.69 -11.25
CA PRO A 312 5.84 -4.94 -12.07
C PRO A 312 4.73 -5.67 -11.31
N ALA A 313 5.06 -6.60 -10.41
CA ALA A 313 4.06 -7.27 -9.57
C ALA A 313 3.35 -6.30 -8.60
N LEU A 314 4.11 -5.40 -7.94
CA LEU A 314 3.51 -4.37 -7.09
C LEU A 314 2.66 -3.38 -7.91
N ALA A 315 3.10 -2.98 -9.09
CA ALA A 315 2.33 -2.11 -9.97
C ALA A 315 1.03 -2.78 -10.43
N ALA A 316 1.10 -4.05 -10.84
CA ALA A 316 -0.07 -4.85 -11.18
C ALA A 316 -1.01 -5.02 -9.97
N GLY A 317 -0.45 -5.27 -8.78
CA GLY A 317 -1.21 -5.37 -7.55
C GLY A 317 -1.94 -4.06 -7.19
N VAL A 318 -1.29 -2.91 -7.34
CA VAL A 318 -1.93 -1.59 -7.17
C VAL A 318 -3.05 -1.40 -8.19
N ALA A 319 -2.78 -1.70 -9.46
CA ALA A 319 -3.79 -1.55 -10.51
C ALA A 319 -5.02 -2.45 -10.26
N LEU A 320 -4.78 -3.71 -9.88
CA LEU A 320 -5.83 -4.68 -9.59
C LEU A 320 -6.62 -4.27 -8.33
N ALA A 321 -5.94 -3.87 -7.26
CA ALA A 321 -6.57 -3.40 -6.03
C ALA A 321 -7.45 -2.17 -6.27
N LEU A 322 -6.97 -1.19 -7.03
CA LEU A 322 -7.76 0.00 -7.36
C LEU A 322 -8.92 -0.31 -8.30
N ALA A 323 -8.73 -1.21 -9.28
CA ALA A 323 -9.79 -1.63 -10.18
C ALA A 323 -10.93 -2.34 -9.42
N THR A 324 -10.59 -3.27 -8.52
CA THR A 324 -11.60 -3.96 -7.68
C THR A 324 -12.23 -3.03 -6.65
N GLY A 325 -11.44 -2.12 -6.05
CA GLY A 325 -11.95 -1.11 -5.14
C GLY A 325 -12.95 -0.15 -5.78
N LEU A 326 -12.74 0.18 -7.06
CA LEU A 326 -13.63 1.06 -7.82
C LEU A 326 -14.86 0.32 -8.37
N ALA A 327 -14.66 -0.85 -9.00
CA ALA A 327 -15.71 -1.53 -9.74
C ALA A 327 -16.46 -2.59 -8.93
N GLY A 328 -15.80 -3.19 -7.93
CA GLY A 328 -16.38 -4.26 -7.11
C GLY A 328 -16.78 -3.82 -5.72
N GLN A 329 -16.31 -2.67 -5.25
CA GLN A 329 -16.53 -2.19 -3.87
C GLN A 329 -17.06 -0.75 -3.82
N ASP A 330 -17.16 -0.05 -4.96
CA ASP A 330 -17.53 1.37 -5.04
C ASP A 330 -16.84 2.25 -3.98
N LEU A 331 -15.52 1.98 -3.78
CA LEU A 331 -14.71 2.59 -2.72
C LEU A 331 -15.35 2.42 -1.33
N GLY A 332 -15.85 1.21 -1.02
CA GLY A 332 -16.53 0.93 0.25
C GLY A 332 -17.94 1.52 0.33
N GLY A 333 -18.57 1.80 -0.82
CA GLY A 333 -19.90 2.39 -0.85
C GLY A 333 -19.94 3.84 -0.38
N LEU A 334 -18.88 4.64 -0.66
CA LEU A 334 -18.74 6.00 -0.15
C LEU A 334 -19.93 6.91 -0.44
N LEU A 335 -20.68 6.65 -1.50
CA LEU A 335 -21.82 7.47 -1.92
C LEU A 335 -23.18 6.93 -1.43
N THR A 336 -23.21 5.76 -0.79
CA THR A 336 -24.43 5.16 -0.25
C THR A 336 -24.95 5.85 1.01
N GLY A 337 -24.09 6.59 1.72
CA GLY A 337 -24.39 7.14 3.05
C GLY A 337 -24.28 6.11 4.18
N ASN A 338 -23.69 4.92 3.93
CA ASN A 338 -23.48 3.84 4.89
C ASN A 338 -22.01 3.33 4.94
N ALA A 339 -21.10 4.00 4.23
CA ALA A 339 -19.71 3.60 4.19
C ALA A 339 -19.01 3.80 5.53
N THR A 340 -18.20 2.83 5.96
CA THR A 340 -17.37 2.89 7.18
C THR A 340 -15.93 3.24 6.88
N ASP A 341 -15.47 2.96 5.67
CA ASP A 341 -14.09 3.13 5.18
C ASP A 341 -14.08 3.16 3.63
N PRO A 342 -12.95 3.48 2.98
CA PRO A 342 -12.86 3.53 1.52
C PRO A 342 -12.72 2.17 0.83
N GLY A 343 -12.97 1.07 1.53
CA GLY A 343 -12.86 -0.30 1.02
C GLY A 343 -11.44 -0.85 0.99
N THR A 344 -11.35 -2.13 0.68
CA THR A 344 -10.10 -2.91 0.67
C THR A 344 -9.12 -2.41 -0.41
N GLY A 345 -9.61 -1.97 -1.58
CA GLY A 345 -8.76 -1.61 -2.72
C GLY A 345 -7.73 -0.52 -2.42
N PRO A 346 -8.10 0.68 -1.98
CA PRO A 346 -7.18 1.76 -1.64
C PRO A 346 -6.17 1.38 -0.54
N VAL A 347 -6.62 0.61 0.45
CA VAL A 347 -5.76 0.16 1.57
C VAL A 347 -4.75 -0.87 1.10
N LEU A 348 -5.15 -1.80 0.23
CA LEU A 348 -4.26 -2.79 -0.39
C LEU A 348 -3.21 -2.10 -1.29
N ALA A 349 -3.60 -1.05 -2.01
CA ALA A 349 -2.67 -0.23 -2.77
C ALA A 349 -1.64 0.47 -1.84
N LEU A 350 -2.06 0.96 -0.67
CA LEU A 350 -1.14 1.51 0.33
C LEU A 350 -0.20 0.44 0.89
N PHE A 351 -0.67 -0.79 1.09
CA PHE A 351 0.19 -1.89 1.50
C PHE A 351 1.27 -2.17 0.45
N ALA A 352 0.94 -2.18 -0.85
CA ALA A 352 1.93 -2.29 -1.94
C ALA A 352 3.01 -1.20 -1.86
N VAL A 353 2.61 0.05 -1.54
CA VAL A 353 3.53 1.17 -1.39
C VAL A 353 4.56 0.92 -0.28
N THR A 354 4.21 0.23 0.81
CA THR A 354 5.18 -0.12 1.87
C THR A 354 6.28 -1.05 1.39
N LEU A 355 5.98 -1.89 0.40
CA LEU A 355 6.88 -2.89 -0.20
C LEU A 355 7.68 -2.34 -1.39
N TRP A 356 7.37 -1.10 -1.84
CA TRP A 356 7.96 -0.55 -3.05
C TRP A 356 9.47 -0.34 -2.91
N PRO A 357 10.30 -0.95 -3.79
CA PRO A 357 11.75 -0.84 -3.69
C PRO A 357 12.23 0.56 -4.11
N ARG A 358 13.10 1.17 -3.32
CA ARG A 358 13.74 2.44 -3.62
C ARG A 358 14.71 2.31 -4.78
N THR A 359 14.91 3.39 -5.52
CA THR A 359 15.90 3.44 -6.61
C THR A 359 17.25 3.94 -6.09
N ALA A 360 18.36 3.45 -6.65
CA ALA A 360 19.72 3.90 -6.31
C ALA A 360 19.92 5.41 -6.53
N VAL A 361 19.29 5.96 -7.57
CA VAL A 361 19.31 7.42 -7.85
C VAL A 361 18.66 8.21 -6.73
N GLY A 362 17.58 7.69 -6.15
CA GLY A 362 16.94 8.30 -5.00
C GLY A 362 17.85 8.37 -3.77
N GLU A 363 18.67 7.36 -3.54
CA GLU A 363 19.58 7.28 -2.39
C GLU A 363 20.82 8.15 -2.53
N ALA A 364 21.35 8.27 -3.74
CA ALA A 364 22.49 9.16 -4.03
C ALA A 364 22.17 10.64 -3.75
N LEU A 365 20.92 11.06 -4.02
CA LEU A 365 20.45 12.41 -3.70
C LEU A 365 20.27 12.66 -2.19
N GLU A 366 20.03 11.60 -1.36
CA GLU A 366 19.97 11.73 0.11
C GLU A 366 21.33 11.86 0.77
N ALA A 367 22.34 11.24 0.18
CA ALA A 367 23.70 11.28 0.73
C ALA A 367 24.31 12.68 0.71
N GLY A 368 23.72 13.62 0.00
CA GLY A 368 24.29 14.97 -0.20
C GLY A 368 25.61 14.91 -0.96
N PRO A 369 26.14 16.02 -1.42
CA PRO A 369 27.51 16.07 -1.89
C PRO A 369 28.41 15.70 -0.69
N ALA A 370 29.17 14.62 -0.83
CA ALA A 370 30.19 14.25 0.16
C ALA A 370 31.01 15.52 0.44
N ALA A 371 31.05 15.93 1.72
CA ALA A 371 31.86 17.08 2.11
C ALA A 371 33.28 16.85 1.56
N VAL A 372 33.66 17.64 0.59
CA VAL A 372 35.04 17.62 0.06
C VAL A 372 35.93 17.92 1.26
N PRO A 373 36.86 17.02 1.65
CA PRO A 373 37.76 17.34 2.72
C PRO A 373 38.51 18.61 2.35
N GLY A 374 38.30 19.68 3.13
CA GLY A 374 38.92 20.96 2.90
C GLY A 374 40.43 20.76 2.76
N GLY A 375 40.93 20.98 1.57
CA GLY A 375 42.35 21.01 1.30
C GLY A 375 43.00 22.02 2.25
N ALA A 376 43.82 21.52 3.15
CA ALA A 376 44.75 22.34 3.91
C ALA A 376 45.62 23.08 2.91
N LEU A 377 45.30 24.35 2.65
CA LEU A 377 46.21 25.27 2.04
C LEU A 377 47.35 25.46 3.01
N ALA A 378 48.43 24.71 2.77
CA ALA A 378 49.72 24.99 3.38
C ALA A 378 50.17 26.41 3.00
N ARG A 379 50.38 27.26 3.99
CA ARG A 379 51.22 28.44 3.91
C ARG A 379 52.61 28.14 4.39
#